data_2fd3c73171f20cfdbf66d39275ff75f9
#
_entry.id   2fd3c73171f20cfdbf66d39275ff75f9
#
_cell.length_a   1.000
_cell.length_b   1.000
_cell.length_c   1.000
_cell.angle_alpha   90.00
_cell.angle_beta   90.00
_cell.angle_gamma   90.00
#
_symmetry.space_group_name_H-M   'P 1'
#
loop_
_entity.id
_entity.type
_entity.pdbx_description
1 polymer ?
#
loop_
_entity_poly.entity_id
_entity_poly.type
_entity_poly.pdbx_seq_one_letter_code
_entity_poly.pdbx_strand_id
1 'polypeptide(L)'
;MSRNPGLSRNDLSEEGRRVYDEIVATRGEVDEAFQILLPRPELLRRIAHLGSYIRFESRLPAAIRECIVLATARELESEFEWSSHEPQARRAGVSEETIRAIRAGEEPSLASEGERAAVRFVYESLRDHRVADATFGALRDAFGLEGATEVAATLGFYSMLANILTAFDVGR
;
A
#
# COMPACT_ATOMS: atom_id res chain seq x y z
N MET A 1 -2.90 19.32 13.18
CA MET A 1 -2.04 20.09 12.25
C MET A 1 -1.02 19.15 11.66
N SER A 2 -0.92 19.09 10.33
CA SER A 2 0.09 18.26 9.66
C SER A 2 1.51 18.60 10.15
N ARG A 3 2.32 17.56 10.41
CA ARG A 3 3.74 17.68 10.77
C ARG A 3 4.65 17.46 9.57
N ASN A 4 4.07 17.48 8.35
CA ASN A 4 4.85 17.40 7.12
C ASN A 4 5.84 18.57 7.09
N PRO A 5 7.15 18.33 6.87
CA PRO A 5 8.17 19.38 6.86
C PRO A 5 7.99 20.41 5.73
N GLY A 6 7.15 20.11 4.74
CA GLY A 6 6.86 21.02 3.62
C GLY A 6 8.07 21.35 2.75
N LEU A 7 9.06 20.47 2.70
CA LEU A 7 10.28 20.68 1.93
C LEU A 7 9.99 20.62 0.43
N SER A 8 10.49 21.62 -0.28
CA SER A 8 10.57 21.65 -1.74
C SER A 8 11.91 21.08 -2.21
N ARG A 9 12.03 20.78 -3.51
CA ARG A 9 13.30 20.36 -4.12
C ARG A 9 14.45 21.32 -3.82
N ASN A 10 14.18 22.63 -3.72
CA ASN A 10 15.22 23.65 -3.51
C ASN A 10 15.79 23.64 -2.09
N ASP A 11 15.04 23.13 -1.12
CA ASP A 11 15.44 23.04 0.29
C ASP A 11 16.35 21.83 0.55
N LEU A 12 16.49 20.92 -0.44
CA LEU A 12 17.20 19.67 -0.28
C LEU A 12 18.70 19.80 -0.55
N SER A 13 19.47 18.90 0.10
CA SER A 13 20.87 18.65 -0.25
C SER A 13 21.01 18.18 -1.70
N GLU A 14 22.22 18.14 -2.23
CA GLU A 14 22.47 17.62 -3.57
C GLU A 14 22.00 16.17 -3.74
N GLU A 15 22.24 15.33 -2.74
CA GLU A 15 21.73 13.95 -2.69
C GLU A 15 20.20 13.93 -2.65
N GLY A 16 19.58 14.75 -1.82
CA GLY A 16 18.13 14.87 -1.72
C GLY A 16 17.48 15.26 -3.04
N ARG A 17 18.08 16.18 -3.80
CA ARG A 17 17.58 16.57 -5.13
C ARG A 17 17.68 15.43 -6.14
N ARG A 18 18.76 14.65 -6.12
CA ARG A 18 18.87 13.47 -6.98
C ARG A 18 17.74 12.47 -6.70
N VAL A 19 17.52 12.14 -5.44
CA VAL A 19 16.43 11.20 -5.05
C VAL A 19 15.06 11.76 -5.40
N TYR A 20 14.84 13.05 -5.19
CA TYR A 20 13.60 13.73 -5.60
C TYR A 20 13.37 13.58 -7.11
N ASP A 21 14.37 13.85 -7.92
CA ASP A 21 14.31 13.78 -9.39
C ASP A 21 14.10 12.33 -9.88
N GLU A 22 14.72 11.33 -9.23
CA GLU A 22 14.50 9.90 -9.50
C GLU A 22 13.03 9.49 -9.26
N ILE A 23 12.42 9.98 -8.18
CA ILE A 23 11.02 9.69 -7.87
C ILE A 23 10.09 10.37 -8.88
N VAL A 24 10.33 11.64 -9.21
CA VAL A 24 9.54 12.35 -10.23
C VAL A 24 9.64 11.65 -11.58
N ALA A 25 10.82 11.17 -11.97
CA ALA A 25 11.01 10.46 -13.24
C ALA A 25 10.21 9.14 -13.32
N THR A 26 10.01 8.46 -12.19
CA THR A 26 9.30 7.16 -12.14
C THR A 26 7.81 7.28 -11.84
N ARG A 27 7.39 8.31 -11.08
CA ARG A 27 6.04 8.44 -10.54
C ARG A 27 5.29 9.69 -11.00
N GLY A 28 6.00 10.64 -11.63
CA GLY A 28 5.45 11.93 -12.05
C GLY A 28 5.55 13.02 -10.98
N GLU A 29 5.42 12.66 -9.72
CA GLU A 29 5.50 13.58 -8.58
C GLU A 29 6.06 12.91 -7.33
N VAL A 30 6.39 13.71 -6.32
CA VAL A 30 6.66 13.25 -4.95
C VAL A 30 5.41 13.55 -4.13
N ASP A 31 4.59 12.52 -3.90
CA ASP A 31 3.37 12.64 -3.10
C ASP A 31 3.65 12.93 -1.61
N GLU A 32 2.61 13.26 -0.84
CA GLU A 32 2.78 13.62 0.58
C GLU A 32 3.42 12.52 1.42
N ALA A 33 3.16 11.24 1.11
CA ALA A 33 3.76 10.13 1.84
C ALA A 33 5.29 10.10 1.66
N PHE A 34 5.78 10.47 0.48
CA PHE A 34 7.21 10.57 0.21
C PHE A 34 7.81 11.91 0.62
N GLN A 35 7.05 13.01 0.59
CA GLN A 35 7.51 14.31 1.08
C GLN A 35 7.95 14.27 2.55
N ILE A 36 7.24 13.51 3.38
CA ILE A 36 7.59 13.29 4.79
C ILE A 36 9.01 12.71 4.95
N LEU A 37 9.46 11.92 3.99
CA LEU A 37 10.74 11.21 4.03
C LEU A 37 11.91 12.00 3.42
N LEU A 38 11.64 13.15 2.79
CA LEU A 38 12.68 14.01 2.17
C LEU A 38 13.83 14.40 3.11
N PRO A 39 13.62 14.59 4.44
CA PRO A 39 14.75 14.84 5.36
C PRO A 39 15.78 13.70 5.41
N ARG A 40 15.44 12.51 4.94
CA ARG A 40 16.33 11.33 4.92
C ARG A 40 16.36 10.70 3.51
N PRO A 41 17.08 11.30 2.56
CA PRO A 41 17.03 10.90 1.14
C PRO A 41 17.33 9.42 0.90
N GLU A 42 18.32 8.85 1.58
CA GLU A 42 18.67 7.43 1.43
C GLU A 42 17.56 6.50 1.92
N LEU A 43 16.88 6.85 3.02
CA LEU A 43 15.71 6.09 3.48
C LEU A 43 14.57 6.19 2.46
N LEU A 44 14.28 7.41 1.99
CA LEU A 44 13.27 7.65 0.97
C LEU A 44 13.55 6.84 -0.30
N ARG A 45 14.79 6.84 -0.79
CA ARG A 45 15.20 6.09 -1.99
C ARG A 45 14.92 4.59 -1.85
N ARG A 46 15.25 3.99 -0.70
CA ARG A 46 15.01 2.56 -0.45
C ARG A 46 13.52 2.23 -0.37
N ILE A 47 12.74 3.07 0.30
CA ILE A 47 11.29 2.92 0.40
C ILE A 47 10.64 3.09 -0.98
N ALA A 48 11.03 4.10 -1.74
CA ALA A 48 10.53 4.34 -3.09
C ALA A 48 10.88 3.19 -4.04
N HIS A 49 12.08 2.60 -3.92
CA HIS A 49 12.50 1.45 -4.72
C HIS A 49 11.65 0.21 -4.40
N LEU A 50 11.41 -0.11 -3.12
CA LEU A 50 10.51 -1.20 -2.74
C LEU A 50 9.08 -0.95 -3.24
N GLY A 51 8.58 0.27 -3.08
CA GLY A 51 7.26 0.66 -3.60
C GLY A 51 7.17 0.58 -5.13
N SER A 52 8.27 0.83 -5.85
CA SER A 52 8.31 0.66 -7.31
C SER A 52 8.24 -0.82 -7.70
N TYR A 53 8.96 -1.69 -7.00
CA TYR A 53 8.83 -3.14 -7.19
C TYR A 53 7.38 -3.59 -6.99
N ILE A 54 6.76 -3.27 -5.87
CA ILE A 54 5.38 -3.67 -5.55
C ILE A 54 4.41 -3.16 -6.62
N ARG A 55 4.59 -1.92 -7.09
CA ARG A 55 3.64 -1.29 -8.00
C ARG A 55 3.81 -1.71 -9.46
N PHE A 56 5.04 -1.91 -9.93
CA PHE A 56 5.36 -2.04 -11.35
C PHE A 56 6.02 -3.36 -11.74
N GLU A 57 6.61 -4.09 -10.80
CA GLU A 57 7.39 -5.30 -11.06
C GLU A 57 6.79 -6.55 -10.43
N SER A 58 5.93 -6.40 -9.41
CA SER A 58 5.21 -7.49 -8.77
C SER A 58 4.37 -8.27 -9.78
N ARG A 59 4.34 -9.59 -9.63
CA ARG A 59 3.53 -10.50 -10.46
C ARG A 59 2.08 -10.63 -9.99
N LEU A 60 1.75 -10.05 -8.84
CA LEU A 60 0.36 -10.04 -8.38
C LEU A 60 -0.53 -9.28 -9.37
N PRO A 61 -1.70 -9.81 -9.72
CA PRO A 61 -2.69 -9.05 -10.46
C PRO A 61 -2.97 -7.71 -9.79
N ALA A 62 -3.11 -6.65 -10.60
CA ALA A 62 -3.31 -5.30 -10.07
C ALA A 62 -4.54 -5.22 -9.14
N ALA A 63 -5.64 -5.93 -9.45
CA ALA A 63 -6.82 -5.99 -8.61
C ALA A 63 -6.51 -6.56 -7.21
N ILE A 64 -5.72 -7.63 -7.13
CA ILE A 64 -5.32 -8.24 -5.86
C ILE A 64 -4.48 -7.27 -5.03
N ARG A 65 -3.50 -6.62 -5.65
CA ARG A 65 -2.68 -5.61 -4.99
C ARG A 65 -3.53 -4.48 -4.43
N GLU A 66 -4.44 -3.92 -5.22
CA GLU A 66 -5.31 -2.84 -4.75
C GLU A 66 -6.27 -3.29 -3.62
N CYS A 67 -6.78 -4.52 -3.64
CA CYS A 67 -7.56 -5.07 -2.52
C CYS A 67 -6.73 -5.12 -1.23
N ILE A 68 -5.46 -5.54 -1.30
CA ILE A 68 -4.56 -5.55 -0.13
C ILE A 68 -4.35 -4.12 0.39
N VAL A 69 -4.09 -3.17 -0.51
CA VAL A 69 -3.86 -1.77 -0.14
C VAL A 69 -5.09 -1.17 0.53
N LEU A 70 -6.28 -1.32 -0.09
CA LEU A 70 -7.53 -0.79 0.47
C LEU A 70 -7.86 -1.43 1.82
N ALA A 71 -7.71 -2.75 1.96
CA ALA A 71 -7.95 -3.44 3.22
C ALA A 71 -6.97 -2.96 4.31
N THR A 72 -5.69 -2.79 3.96
CA THR A 72 -4.67 -2.26 4.88
C THR A 72 -4.98 -0.82 5.28
N ALA A 73 -5.32 0.04 4.33
CA ALA A 73 -5.69 1.43 4.58
C ALA A 73 -6.92 1.54 5.51
N ARG A 74 -7.92 0.67 5.29
CA ARG A 74 -9.12 0.59 6.13
C ARG A 74 -8.79 0.18 7.56
N GLU A 75 -8.00 -0.88 7.75
CA GLU A 75 -7.66 -1.39 9.08
C GLU A 75 -6.77 -0.43 9.88
N LEU A 76 -5.93 0.33 9.20
CA LEU A 76 -5.03 1.30 9.83
C LEU A 76 -5.59 2.74 9.79
N GLU A 77 -6.85 2.91 9.40
CA GLU A 77 -7.55 4.21 9.33
C GLU A 77 -6.79 5.27 8.52
N SER A 78 -6.07 4.84 7.47
CA SER A 78 -5.30 5.72 6.59
C SER A 78 -6.17 6.23 5.45
N GLU A 79 -6.83 7.37 5.64
CA GLU A 79 -7.67 7.98 4.61
C GLU A 79 -6.85 8.46 3.42
N PHE A 80 -5.59 8.85 3.62
CA PHE A 80 -4.68 9.20 2.52
C PHE A 80 -4.47 8.03 1.56
N GLU A 81 -4.09 6.86 2.09
CA GLU A 81 -3.88 5.65 1.27
C GLU A 81 -5.20 5.20 0.63
N TRP A 82 -6.30 5.24 1.38
CA TRP A 82 -7.62 4.92 0.83
C TRP A 82 -7.95 5.79 -0.38
N SER A 83 -7.94 7.12 -0.22
CA SER A 83 -8.30 8.08 -1.26
C SER A 83 -7.41 7.98 -2.50
N SER A 84 -6.13 7.70 -2.29
CA SER A 84 -5.15 7.52 -3.37
C SER A 84 -5.38 6.22 -4.16
N HIS A 85 -5.80 5.14 -3.48
CA HIS A 85 -5.86 3.81 -4.07
C HIS A 85 -7.26 3.37 -4.53
N GLU A 86 -8.33 3.94 -4.00
CA GLU A 86 -9.70 3.63 -4.44
C GLU A 86 -9.92 3.85 -5.95
N PRO A 87 -9.47 4.96 -6.57
CA PRO A 87 -9.54 5.12 -8.02
C PRO A 87 -8.68 4.11 -8.78
N GLN A 88 -7.56 3.67 -8.20
CA GLN A 88 -6.67 2.68 -8.80
C GLN A 88 -7.31 1.28 -8.76
N ALA A 89 -7.97 0.93 -7.67
CA ALA A 89 -8.72 -0.32 -7.54
C ALA A 89 -9.83 -0.42 -8.61
N ARG A 90 -10.59 0.66 -8.84
CA ARG A 90 -11.56 0.71 -9.95
C ARG A 90 -10.92 0.49 -11.31
N ARG A 91 -9.81 1.17 -11.58
CA ARG A 91 -9.07 0.98 -12.85
C ARG A 91 -8.49 -0.42 -13.01
N ALA A 92 -8.13 -1.07 -11.90
CA ALA A 92 -7.65 -2.45 -11.88
C ALA A 92 -8.77 -3.49 -12.04
N GLY A 93 -10.05 -3.07 -12.04
CA GLY A 93 -11.21 -3.94 -12.24
C GLY A 93 -11.79 -4.50 -10.94
N VAL A 94 -11.40 -3.99 -9.77
CA VAL A 94 -12.05 -4.33 -8.50
C VAL A 94 -13.49 -3.81 -8.53
N SER A 95 -14.46 -4.67 -8.21
CA SER A 95 -15.88 -4.29 -8.26
C SER A 95 -16.23 -3.27 -7.18
N GLU A 96 -17.22 -2.40 -7.46
CA GLU A 96 -17.75 -1.45 -6.48
C GLU A 96 -18.28 -2.15 -5.21
N GLU A 97 -18.73 -3.37 -5.34
CA GLU A 97 -19.21 -4.17 -4.23
C GLU A 97 -18.06 -4.65 -3.35
N THR A 98 -16.96 -5.11 -3.96
CA THR A 98 -15.71 -5.45 -3.26
C THR A 98 -15.17 -4.23 -2.52
N ILE A 99 -15.09 -3.07 -3.18
CA ILE A 99 -14.62 -1.82 -2.57
C ILE A 99 -15.49 -1.43 -1.37
N ARG A 100 -16.82 -1.50 -1.53
CA ARG A 100 -17.76 -1.19 -0.41
C ARG A 100 -17.62 -2.16 0.76
N ALA A 101 -17.48 -3.46 0.51
CA ALA A 101 -17.28 -4.46 1.55
C ALA A 101 -15.97 -4.17 2.32
N ILE A 102 -14.87 -3.93 1.62
CA ILE A 102 -13.60 -3.56 2.25
C ILE A 102 -13.75 -2.26 3.07
N ARG A 103 -14.43 -1.23 2.54
CA ARG A 103 -14.68 0.02 3.28
C ARG A 103 -15.49 -0.21 4.57
N ALA A 104 -16.44 -1.15 4.54
CA ALA A 104 -17.20 -1.55 5.72
C ALA A 104 -16.38 -2.42 6.71
N GLY A 105 -15.19 -2.88 6.33
CA GLY A 105 -14.40 -3.82 7.12
C GLY A 105 -14.90 -5.26 7.04
N GLU A 106 -15.64 -5.57 5.98
CA GLU A 106 -16.25 -6.88 5.73
C GLU A 106 -15.45 -7.66 4.68
N GLU A 107 -15.54 -8.98 4.75
CA GLU A 107 -14.98 -9.83 3.69
C GLU A 107 -15.88 -9.76 2.44
N PRO A 108 -15.31 -9.47 1.24
CA PRO A 108 -16.12 -9.31 0.04
C PRO A 108 -16.64 -10.65 -0.48
N SER A 109 -17.92 -10.96 -0.24
CA SER A 109 -18.53 -12.26 -0.54
C SER A 109 -18.64 -12.57 -2.04
N LEU A 110 -18.76 -11.55 -2.89
CA LEU A 110 -18.90 -11.69 -4.34
C LEU A 110 -17.56 -11.49 -5.11
N ALA A 111 -16.48 -11.24 -4.40
CA ALA A 111 -15.15 -11.16 -4.98
C ALA A 111 -14.64 -12.53 -5.44
N SER A 112 -13.64 -12.55 -6.31
CA SER A 112 -12.90 -13.75 -6.66
C SER A 112 -12.28 -14.42 -5.44
N GLU A 113 -11.98 -15.70 -5.52
CA GLU A 113 -11.35 -16.43 -4.41
C GLU A 113 -9.99 -15.81 -4.02
N GLY A 114 -9.20 -15.36 -5.00
CA GLY A 114 -7.94 -14.68 -4.76
C GLY A 114 -8.12 -13.34 -4.04
N GLU A 115 -9.11 -12.53 -4.42
CA GLU A 115 -9.42 -11.26 -3.73
C GLU A 115 -9.87 -11.51 -2.30
N ARG A 116 -10.76 -12.49 -2.07
CA ARG A 116 -11.21 -12.86 -0.71
C ARG A 116 -10.05 -13.33 0.15
N ALA A 117 -9.20 -14.22 -0.39
CA ALA A 117 -8.05 -14.73 0.34
C ALA A 117 -7.06 -13.61 0.72
N ALA A 118 -6.82 -12.67 -0.20
CA ALA A 118 -5.93 -11.53 0.05
C ALA A 118 -6.52 -10.57 1.12
N VAL A 119 -7.81 -10.24 1.04
CA VAL A 119 -8.47 -9.38 2.04
C VAL A 119 -8.52 -10.07 3.41
N ARG A 120 -8.88 -11.35 3.46
CA ARG A 120 -8.88 -12.14 4.70
C ARG A 120 -7.48 -12.19 5.33
N PHE A 121 -6.44 -12.40 4.54
CA PHE A 121 -5.06 -12.37 5.01
C PHE A 121 -4.72 -11.04 5.69
N VAL A 122 -5.13 -9.91 5.11
CA VAL A 122 -4.91 -8.58 5.72
C VAL A 122 -5.63 -8.49 7.07
N TYR A 123 -6.91 -8.89 7.12
CA TYR A 123 -7.70 -8.82 8.35
C TYR A 123 -7.14 -9.71 9.45
N GLU A 124 -6.83 -10.97 9.17
CA GLU A 124 -6.22 -11.87 10.14
C GLU A 124 -4.85 -11.36 10.63
N SER A 125 -4.03 -10.81 9.71
CA SER A 125 -2.73 -10.26 10.07
C SER A 125 -2.83 -9.05 10.99
N LEU A 126 -3.75 -8.12 10.72
CA LEU A 126 -3.81 -6.84 11.44
C LEU A 126 -4.72 -6.88 12.67
N ARG A 127 -5.81 -7.67 12.62
CA ARG A 127 -6.76 -7.78 13.74
C ARG A 127 -6.35 -8.84 14.75
N ASP A 128 -5.99 -10.02 14.23
CA ASP A 128 -5.74 -11.20 15.07
C ASP A 128 -4.26 -11.45 15.33
N HIS A 129 -3.38 -10.74 14.60
CA HIS A 129 -1.92 -10.91 14.61
C HIS A 129 -1.50 -12.36 14.32
N ARG A 130 -2.32 -13.07 13.56
CA ARG A 130 -2.14 -14.45 13.20
C ARG A 130 -2.89 -14.75 11.90
N VAL A 131 -2.24 -15.46 10.98
CA VAL A 131 -2.86 -15.96 9.74
C VAL A 131 -3.19 -17.45 9.93
N ALA A 132 -4.43 -17.84 9.62
CA ALA A 132 -4.85 -19.23 9.67
C ALA A 132 -4.20 -20.04 8.52
N ASP A 133 -3.92 -21.33 8.77
CA ASP A 133 -3.35 -22.21 7.75
C ASP A 133 -4.25 -22.31 6.50
N ALA A 134 -5.55 -22.25 6.67
CA ALA A 134 -6.51 -22.24 5.57
C ALA A 134 -6.38 -20.99 4.70
N THR A 135 -6.22 -19.81 5.31
CA THR A 135 -6.03 -18.54 4.59
C THR A 135 -4.69 -18.52 3.84
N PHE A 136 -3.62 -18.96 4.50
CA PHE A 136 -2.32 -19.08 3.85
C PHE A 136 -2.34 -20.13 2.71
N GLY A 137 -3.04 -21.24 2.91
CA GLY A 137 -3.27 -22.26 1.89
C GLY A 137 -3.98 -21.70 0.66
N ALA A 138 -5.07 -20.94 0.86
CA ALA A 138 -5.82 -20.31 -0.22
C ALA A 138 -4.96 -19.31 -1.02
N LEU A 139 -4.11 -18.50 -0.36
CA LEU A 139 -3.17 -17.63 -1.05
C LEU A 139 -2.16 -18.41 -1.89
N ARG A 140 -1.60 -19.47 -1.31
CA ARG A 140 -0.62 -20.32 -2.01
C ARG A 140 -1.26 -21.02 -3.22
N ASP A 141 -2.49 -21.47 -3.08
CA ASP A 141 -3.23 -22.15 -4.16
C ASP A 141 -3.60 -21.17 -5.28
N ALA A 142 -3.93 -19.91 -4.95
CA ALA A 142 -4.25 -18.88 -5.92
C ALA A 142 -3.01 -18.27 -6.62
N PHE A 143 -1.90 -18.05 -5.89
CA PHE A 143 -0.77 -17.24 -6.37
C PHE A 143 0.59 -17.94 -6.26
N GLY A 144 0.65 -19.16 -5.79
CA GLY A 144 1.91 -19.85 -5.45
C GLY A 144 2.57 -19.26 -4.21
N LEU A 145 3.70 -19.85 -3.81
CA LEU A 145 4.46 -19.35 -2.66
C LEU A 145 5.06 -17.97 -2.91
N GLU A 146 5.51 -17.71 -4.14
CA GLU A 146 6.05 -16.41 -4.55
C GLU A 146 4.97 -15.32 -4.39
N GLY A 147 3.76 -15.55 -4.91
CA GLY A 147 2.66 -14.59 -4.79
C GLY A 147 2.20 -14.40 -3.34
N ALA A 148 2.13 -15.45 -2.52
CA ALA A 148 1.84 -15.32 -1.09
C ALA A 148 2.91 -14.46 -0.38
N THR A 149 4.18 -14.57 -0.78
CA THR A 149 5.27 -13.71 -0.28
C THR A 149 5.05 -12.25 -0.68
N GLU A 150 4.65 -11.99 -1.93
CA GLU A 150 4.36 -10.63 -2.40
C GLU A 150 3.12 -10.03 -1.72
N VAL A 151 2.08 -10.83 -1.41
CA VAL A 151 0.93 -10.39 -0.60
C VAL A 151 1.40 -9.88 0.76
N ALA A 152 2.23 -10.66 1.46
CA ALA A 152 2.76 -10.29 2.77
C ALA A 152 3.66 -9.04 2.70
N ALA A 153 4.51 -8.95 1.67
CA ALA A 153 5.37 -7.79 1.45
C ALA A 153 4.55 -6.51 1.15
N THR A 154 3.49 -6.63 0.36
CA THR A 154 2.58 -5.52 0.04
C THR A 154 1.87 -5.00 1.29
N LEU A 155 1.29 -5.90 2.10
CA LEU A 155 0.71 -5.54 3.40
C LEU A 155 1.73 -4.81 4.28
N GLY A 156 2.94 -5.36 4.44
CA GLY A 156 3.98 -4.75 5.28
C GLY A 156 4.40 -3.36 4.80
N PHE A 157 4.54 -3.17 3.50
CA PHE A 157 4.89 -1.90 2.89
C PHE A 157 3.83 -0.82 3.16
N TYR A 158 2.56 -1.10 2.88
CA TYR A 158 1.49 -0.12 3.09
C TYR A 158 1.17 0.09 4.57
N SER A 159 1.39 -0.92 5.43
CA SER A 159 1.34 -0.73 6.88
C SER A 159 2.42 0.24 7.37
N MET A 160 3.63 0.14 6.84
CA MET A 160 4.72 1.08 7.15
C MET A 160 4.35 2.50 6.72
N LEU A 161 3.84 2.70 5.49
CA LEU A 161 3.44 4.02 5.01
C LEU A 161 2.30 4.61 5.85
N ALA A 162 1.26 3.84 6.14
CA ALA A 162 0.14 4.28 6.98
C ALA A 162 0.62 4.73 8.38
N ASN A 163 1.56 4.01 8.98
CA ASN A 163 2.15 4.41 10.27
C ASN A 163 2.97 5.70 10.17
N ILE A 164 3.72 5.89 9.09
CA ILE A 164 4.47 7.14 8.83
C ILE A 164 3.49 8.30 8.68
N LEU A 165 2.46 8.16 7.85
CA LEU A 165 1.42 9.17 7.65
C LEU A 165 0.72 9.56 8.96
N THR A 166 0.38 8.56 9.78
CA THR A 166 -0.21 8.77 11.11
C THR A 166 0.73 9.54 12.04
N ALA A 167 2.03 9.18 12.08
CA ALA A 167 3.02 9.85 12.92
C ALA A 167 3.19 11.33 12.55
N PHE A 168 3.03 11.67 11.26
CA PHE A 168 3.16 13.03 10.77
C PHE A 168 1.83 13.78 10.62
N ASP A 169 0.72 13.17 11.06
CA ASP A 169 -0.64 13.76 11.04
C ASP A 169 -1.04 14.23 9.62
N VAL A 170 -0.81 13.35 8.64
CA VAL A 170 -1.16 13.57 7.23
C VAL A 170 -2.40 12.74 6.85
N GLY A 171 -3.34 13.37 6.15
CA GLY A 171 -4.54 12.68 5.63
C GLY A 171 -5.62 12.42 6.67
N ARG A 172 -5.67 13.19 7.75
CA ARG A 172 -6.76 13.20 8.72
C ARG A 172 -7.75 14.33 8.46
#